data_e88a99cf8b561e10baeb911f019f660c
#
_entry.id   e88a99cf8b561e10baeb911f019f660c
#
_cell.length_a   1.000
_cell.length_b   1.000
_cell.length_c   1.000
_cell.angle_alpha   90.00
_cell.angle_beta   90.00
_cell.angle_gamma   90.00
#
_symmetry.space_group_name_H-M   'P 1'
#
loop_
_entity.id
_entity.type
_entity.pdbx_description
1 polymer ?
#
loop_
_entity_poly.entity_id
_entity_poly.type
_entity_poly.pdbx_seq_one_letter_code
_entity_poly.pdbx_strand_id
1 'polypeptide(L)'
;MKTLLLNTFLTIALITSAPLLAQDKPLRVGMSGQYFPFTFVEQDQLKGFEVDVMNAVGKEMGRDIQYETANFSGLFGMLQSERIDTVANQITITDERKKAYVFSDPYVYDGAQVVTKEGNTEVRRVEDLKGKTVAVNLGSNFEALLKELPYADQITIKTYESNLERDTALGRVDAFVMDRVSASQIIKEKPLPLELAGPTFSQITNAYPFHDTKAGRALRDEVNKALETLRENGTLASISEKWFGTDITKP
;
A
#
# COMPACT_ATOMS: atom_id res chain seq x y z
N MET A 1 -67.25 -10.46 59.15
CA MET A 1 -66.38 -11.20 58.21
C MET A 1 -66.21 -10.36 56.98
N LYS A 2 -65.06 -9.70 56.79
CA LYS A 2 -64.75 -8.87 55.62
C LYS A 2 -63.64 -9.61 54.84
N THR A 3 -63.98 -10.11 53.64
CA THR A 3 -63.09 -10.79 52.72
C THR A 3 -62.26 -9.77 51.94
N LEU A 4 -60.96 -9.76 52.08
CA LEU A 4 -60.03 -8.91 51.39
C LEU A 4 -59.62 -9.61 50.08
N LEU A 5 -60.03 -9.06 48.90
CA LEU A 5 -59.57 -9.52 47.60
C LEU A 5 -58.25 -8.82 47.25
N LEU A 6 -57.18 -9.64 47.15
CA LEU A 6 -55.83 -9.22 46.77
C LEU A 6 -55.73 -9.32 45.24
N ASN A 7 -55.74 -8.18 44.54
CA ASN A 7 -55.49 -8.09 43.09
C ASN A 7 -53.99 -8.07 42.84
N THR A 8 -53.45 -9.17 42.33
CA THR A 8 -52.04 -9.26 41.87
C THR A 8 -51.95 -8.74 40.42
N PHE A 9 -51.40 -7.57 40.23
CA PHE A 9 -51.05 -7.05 38.91
C PHE A 9 -49.75 -7.73 38.42
N LEU A 10 -49.87 -8.59 37.41
CA LEU A 10 -48.75 -9.19 36.71
C LEU A 10 -48.23 -8.22 35.62
N THR A 11 -47.14 -7.50 35.91
CA THR A 11 -46.50 -6.62 34.96
C THR A 11 -45.61 -7.44 34.02
N ILE A 12 -46.05 -7.68 32.77
CA ILE A 12 -45.26 -8.32 31.72
C ILE A 12 -44.26 -7.28 31.21
N ALA A 13 -43.00 -7.40 31.58
CA ALA A 13 -41.89 -6.62 30.98
C ALA A 13 -41.63 -7.17 29.58
N LEU A 14 -42.02 -6.44 28.52
CA LEU A 14 -41.57 -6.70 27.16
C LEU A 14 -40.08 -6.35 27.08
N ILE A 15 -39.22 -7.37 27.09
CA ILE A 15 -37.81 -7.21 26.76
C ILE A 15 -37.74 -7.11 25.22
N THR A 16 -37.65 -5.88 24.73
CA THR A 16 -37.32 -5.61 23.33
C THR A 16 -35.82 -5.94 23.14
N SER A 17 -35.52 -7.15 22.67
CA SER A 17 -34.17 -7.49 22.17
C SER A 17 -33.90 -6.64 20.94
N ALA A 18 -33.14 -5.55 21.10
CA ALA A 18 -32.54 -4.89 19.97
C ALA A 18 -31.66 -5.88 19.22
N PRO A 19 -31.75 -5.97 17.87
CA PRO A 19 -30.83 -6.80 17.12
C PRO A 19 -29.41 -6.31 17.41
N LEU A 20 -28.58 -7.18 17.98
CA LEU A 20 -27.14 -6.98 18.04
C LEU A 20 -26.71 -7.00 16.57
N LEU A 21 -26.46 -5.83 15.98
CA LEU A 21 -25.83 -5.74 14.67
C LEU A 21 -24.48 -6.45 14.84
N ALA A 22 -24.35 -7.61 14.19
CA ALA A 22 -23.08 -8.31 14.14
C ALA A 22 -22.09 -7.32 13.51
N GLN A 23 -21.20 -6.76 14.31
CA GLN A 23 -20.13 -5.90 13.80
C GLN A 23 -19.28 -6.77 12.89
N ASP A 24 -19.19 -6.39 11.62
CA ASP A 24 -18.36 -7.12 10.66
C ASP A 24 -16.94 -7.20 11.18
N LYS A 25 -16.28 -8.33 10.95
CA LYS A 25 -14.89 -8.51 11.39
C LYS A 25 -14.03 -7.40 10.84
N PRO A 26 -13.05 -6.88 11.62
CA PRO A 26 -12.14 -5.85 11.12
C PRO A 26 -11.43 -6.30 9.85
N LEU A 27 -11.17 -5.37 8.96
CA LEU A 27 -10.34 -5.60 7.78
C LEU A 27 -8.87 -5.60 8.20
N ARG A 28 -8.17 -6.74 8.06
CA ARG A 28 -6.77 -6.89 8.41
C ARG A 28 -5.90 -6.46 7.23
N VAL A 29 -5.14 -5.39 7.40
CA VAL A 29 -4.35 -4.76 6.36
C VAL A 29 -2.87 -4.87 6.66
N GLY A 30 -2.12 -5.54 5.78
CA GLY A 30 -0.66 -5.65 5.88
C GLY A 30 0.04 -4.43 5.28
N MET A 31 1.05 -3.91 5.98
CA MET A 31 1.88 -2.79 5.55
C MET A 31 3.33 -2.99 5.99
N SER A 32 4.30 -2.41 5.26
CA SER A 32 5.70 -2.50 5.69
C SER A 32 6.03 -1.54 6.83
N GLY A 33 5.39 -0.38 6.90
CA GLY A 33 5.78 0.69 7.83
C GLY A 33 7.16 1.29 7.53
N GLN A 34 7.74 1.01 6.35
CA GLN A 34 9.09 1.42 5.95
C GLN A 34 9.16 2.03 4.54
N TYR A 35 8.01 2.36 3.96
CA TYR A 35 7.89 2.87 2.59
C TYR A 35 7.35 4.30 2.57
N PHE A 36 8.20 5.27 2.87
CA PHE A 36 7.85 6.70 2.91
C PHE A 36 7.52 7.25 1.50
N PRO A 37 6.46 8.07 1.34
CA PRO A 37 5.51 8.50 2.36
C PRO A 37 4.20 7.67 2.37
N PHE A 38 4.18 6.52 1.72
CA PHE A 38 2.99 5.68 1.58
C PHE A 38 2.62 4.96 2.88
N THR A 39 3.58 4.32 3.53
CA THR A 39 3.42 3.67 4.83
C THR A 39 4.75 3.71 5.58
N PHE A 40 4.79 4.39 6.72
CA PHE A 40 6.00 4.54 7.54
C PHE A 40 5.64 4.70 9.01
N VAL A 41 6.61 4.38 9.88
CA VAL A 41 6.47 4.59 11.32
C VAL A 41 7.21 5.87 11.71
N GLU A 42 6.51 6.76 12.38
CA GLU A 42 7.06 7.98 12.96
C GLU A 42 6.52 8.16 14.37
N GLN A 43 7.44 8.31 15.36
CA GLN A 43 7.08 8.42 16.77
C GLN A 43 6.16 7.27 17.24
N ASP A 44 6.51 6.04 16.86
CA ASP A 44 5.77 4.81 17.15
C ASP A 44 4.35 4.75 16.58
N GLN A 45 4.02 5.63 15.63
CA GLN A 45 2.74 5.67 14.95
C GLN A 45 2.89 5.29 13.48
N LEU A 46 2.08 4.36 13.01
CA LEU A 46 1.96 4.03 11.60
C LEU A 46 1.20 5.17 10.88
N LYS A 47 1.83 5.73 9.87
CA LYS A 47 1.34 6.87 9.08
C LYS A 47 1.57 6.65 7.59
N GLY A 48 0.95 7.49 6.79
CA GLY A 48 1.20 7.55 5.35
C GLY A 48 -0.08 7.63 4.53
N PHE A 49 0.11 7.82 3.25
CA PHE A 49 -0.99 7.87 2.28
C PHE A 49 -1.87 6.62 2.36
N GLU A 50 -1.27 5.42 2.43
CA GLU A 50 -2.00 4.15 2.51
C GLU A 50 -2.83 4.03 3.78
N VAL A 51 -2.33 4.55 4.91
CA VAL A 51 -3.06 4.54 6.17
C VAL A 51 -4.30 5.43 6.07
N ASP A 52 -4.15 6.63 5.48
CA ASP A 52 -5.28 7.55 5.31
C ASP A 52 -6.32 6.98 4.33
N VAL A 53 -5.89 6.36 3.23
CA VAL A 53 -6.81 5.72 2.28
C VAL A 53 -7.53 4.55 2.92
N MET A 54 -6.82 3.64 3.61
CA MET A 54 -7.45 2.49 4.27
C MET A 54 -8.41 2.91 5.38
N ASN A 55 -8.10 3.94 6.16
CA ASN A 55 -9.02 4.50 7.15
C ASN A 55 -10.30 5.05 6.49
N ALA A 56 -10.17 5.73 5.35
CA ALA A 56 -11.32 6.20 4.58
C ALA A 56 -12.15 5.03 4.00
N VAL A 57 -11.50 4.00 3.48
CA VAL A 57 -12.14 2.76 3.00
C VAL A 57 -12.90 2.07 4.14
N GLY A 58 -12.25 1.87 5.29
CA GLY A 58 -12.89 1.27 6.47
C GLY A 58 -14.12 2.05 6.94
N LYS A 59 -14.01 3.38 6.98
CA LYS A 59 -15.13 4.26 7.32
C LYS A 59 -16.30 4.12 6.34
N GLU A 60 -16.02 4.06 5.04
CA GLU A 60 -17.04 3.89 4.00
C GLU A 60 -17.71 2.52 4.07
N MET A 61 -16.95 1.47 4.38
CA MET A 61 -17.44 0.11 4.58
C MET A 61 -18.15 -0.11 5.93
N GLY A 62 -18.04 0.83 6.88
CA GLY A 62 -18.52 0.64 8.27
C GLY A 62 -17.73 -0.44 9.04
N ARG A 63 -16.46 -0.66 8.68
CA ARG A 63 -15.58 -1.69 9.28
C ARG A 63 -14.34 -1.05 9.90
N ASP A 64 -13.92 -1.58 11.05
CA ASP A 64 -12.63 -1.22 11.64
C ASP A 64 -11.46 -1.75 10.80
N ILE A 65 -10.36 -1.01 10.77
CA ILE A 65 -9.12 -1.43 10.13
C ILE A 65 -8.14 -1.90 11.21
N GLN A 66 -7.63 -3.12 11.03
CA GLN A 66 -6.55 -3.67 11.87
C GLN A 66 -5.27 -3.72 11.02
N TYR A 67 -4.26 -2.94 11.41
CA TYR A 67 -2.98 -2.91 10.72
C TYR A 67 -2.02 -3.95 11.27
N GLU A 68 -1.40 -4.71 10.36
CA GLU A 68 -0.33 -5.67 10.65
C GLU A 68 0.94 -5.25 9.91
N THR A 69 2.04 -5.07 10.64
CA THR A 69 3.31 -4.65 10.01
C THR A 69 4.30 -5.80 9.91
N ALA A 70 4.95 -5.89 8.75
CA ALA A 70 6.03 -6.86 8.48
C ALA A 70 6.96 -6.31 7.40
N ASN A 71 8.13 -6.90 7.20
CA ASN A 71 8.95 -6.59 6.03
C ASN A 71 8.16 -6.81 4.75
N PHE A 72 8.40 -5.96 3.73
CA PHE A 72 7.67 -6.04 2.46
C PHE A 72 7.68 -7.44 1.85
N SER A 73 8.86 -8.10 1.86
CA SER A 73 9.04 -9.47 1.37
C SER A 73 8.12 -10.51 2.03
N GLY A 74 7.70 -10.27 3.28
CA GLY A 74 6.84 -11.17 4.04
C GLY A 74 5.33 -10.95 3.84
N LEU A 75 4.90 -9.79 3.31
CA LEU A 75 3.49 -9.41 3.26
C LEU A 75 2.64 -10.35 2.40
N PHE A 76 3.16 -10.80 1.26
CA PHE A 76 2.45 -11.75 0.40
C PHE A 76 2.30 -13.13 1.05
N GLY A 77 3.29 -13.57 1.84
CA GLY A 77 3.17 -14.79 2.64
C GLY A 77 2.09 -14.70 3.73
N MET A 78 1.93 -13.52 4.34
CA MET A 78 0.85 -13.26 5.29
C MET A 78 -0.52 -13.24 4.62
N LEU A 79 -0.62 -12.68 3.41
CA LEU A 79 -1.86 -12.68 2.62
C LEU A 79 -2.23 -14.11 2.21
N GLN A 80 -1.28 -14.90 1.72
CA GLN A 80 -1.50 -16.28 1.30
C GLN A 80 -1.90 -17.20 2.47
N SER A 81 -1.37 -16.95 3.66
CA SER A 81 -1.73 -17.69 4.89
C SER A 81 -2.96 -17.14 5.61
N GLU A 82 -3.68 -16.20 4.98
CA GLU A 82 -4.88 -15.55 5.52
C GLU A 82 -4.68 -14.89 6.91
N ARG A 83 -3.45 -14.48 7.23
CA ARG A 83 -3.15 -13.68 8.43
C ARG A 83 -3.58 -12.23 8.26
N ILE A 84 -3.57 -11.74 7.02
CA ILE A 84 -4.11 -10.45 6.59
C ILE A 84 -5.10 -10.68 5.43
N ASP A 85 -5.99 -9.72 5.21
CA ASP A 85 -7.01 -9.79 4.17
C ASP A 85 -6.58 -9.10 2.89
N THR A 86 -5.70 -8.09 3.02
CA THR A 86 -5.12 -7.34 1.89
C THR A 86 -3.77 -6.74 2.27
N VAL A 87 -3.02 -6.27 1.28
CA VAL A 87 -1.76 -5.53 1.46
C VAL A 87 -1.94 -4.11 0.92
N ALA A 88 -1.70 -3.12 1.77
CA ALA A 88 -1.65 -1.71 1.39
C ALA A 88 -0.21 -1.20 1.50
N ASN A 89 0.53 -1.27 0.40
CA ASN A 89 1.95 -0.94 0.31
C ASN A 89 2.38 -0.64 -1.13
N GLN A 90 1.56 0.08 -1.89
CA GLN A 90 1.79 0.39 -3.30
C GLN A 90 2.02 -0.88 -4.14
N ILE A 91 1.07 -1.80 -4.08
CA ILE A 91 1.21 -3.08 -4.78
C ILE A 91 0.90 -2.91 -6.26
N THR A 92 1.94 -2.93 -7.07
CA THR A 92 1.83 -2.90 -8.52
C THR A 92 1.11 -4.14 -9.04
N ILE A 93 0.13 -3.94 -9.90
CA ILE A 93 -0.52 -5.01 -10.66
C ILE A 93 0.49 -5.55 -11.67
N THR A 94 0.87 -6.83 -11.54
CA THR A 94 1.73 -7.55 -12.50
C THR A 94 1.06 -8.84 -12.92
N ASP A 95 1.42 -9.36 -14.10
CA ASP A 95 0.86 -10.64 -14.59
C ASP A 95 1.26 -11.81 -13.69
N GLU A 96 2.42 -11.74 -13.07
CA GLU A 96 2.85 -12.75 -12.09
C GLU A 96 1.95 -12.74 -10.85
N ARG A 97 1.69 -11.56 -10.29
CA ARG A 97 0.84 -11.41 -9.11
C ARG A 97 -0.63 -11.77 -9.39
N LYS A 98 -1.14 -11.49 -10.60
CA LYS A 98 -2.49 -11.89 -11.03
C LYS A 98 -2.71 -13.40 -11.07
N LYS A 99 -1.66 -14.22 -11.15
CA LYS A 99 -1.77 -15.69 -11.10
C LYS A 99 -2.19 -16.20 -9.71
N ALA A 100 -1.88 -15.44 -8.65
CA ALA A 100 -2.09 -15.86 -7.27
C ALA A 100 -3.13 -15.01 -6.52
N TYR A 101 -3.41 -13.79 -6.99
CA TYR A 101 -4.24 -12.81 -6.29
C TYR A 101 -5.25 -12.14 -7.23
N VAL A 102 -6.39 -11.78 -6.67
CA VAL A 102 -7.33 -10.84 -7.31
C VAL A 102 -7.07 -9.44 -6.79
N PHE A 103 -7.21 -8.45 -7.64
CA PHE A 103 -6.90 -7.05 -7.31
C PHE A 103 -8.17 -6.21 -7.25
N SER A 104 -8.14 -5.18 -6.41
CA SER A 104 -9.10 -4.08 -6.48
C SER A 104 -8.97 -3.32 -7.81
N ASP A 105 -9.87 -2.38 -8.05
CA ASP A 105 -9.66 -1.36 -9.05
C ASP A 105 -8.43 -0.52 -8.70
N PRO A 106 -7.70 -0.03 -9.71
CA PRO A 106 -6.53 0.81 -9.48
C PRO A 106 -6.88 2.07 -8.68
N TYR A 107 -6.03 2.45 -7.73
CA TYR A 107 -6.21 3.66 -6.93
C TYR A 107 -5.01 4.61 -7.00
N VAL A 108 -3.86 4.18 -7.55
CA VAL A 108 -2.67 5.01 -7.79
C VAL A 108 -2.06 4.68 -9.14
N TYR A 109 -1.61 5.73 -9.83
CA TYR A 109 -0.89 5.68 -11.11
C TYR A 109 0.45 6.40 -10.94
N ASP A 110 1.56 5.73 -11.28
CA ASP A 110 2.91 6.23 -11.11
C ASP A 110 3.85 5.65 -12.18
N GLY A 111 5.15 5.76 -11.99
CA GLY A 111 6.16 5.18 -12.87
C GLY A 111 7.41 4.72 -12.14
N ALA A 112 8.08 3.71 -12.69
CA ALA A 112 9.37 3.24 -12.21
C ALA A 112 10.46 4.28 -12.50
N GLN A 113 11.20 4.68 -11.47
CA GLN A 113 12.17 5.77 -11.51
C GLN A 113 13.54 5.29 -11.06
N VAL A 114 14.57 5.61 -11.83
CA VAL A 114 15.97 5.47 -11.43
C VAL A 114 16.35 6.68 -10.57
N VAL A 115 16.99 6.44 -9.45
CA VAL A 115 17.51 7.47 -8.54
C VAL A 115 18.99 7.22 -8.31
N THR A 116 19.78 8.29 -8.34
CA THR A 116 21.23 8.26 -8.15
C THR A 116 21.65 9.20 -7.04
N LYS A 117 22.92 9.13 -6.67
CA LYS A 117 23.53 10.16 -5.85
C LYS A 117 23.54 11.48 -6.62
N GLU A 118 23.26 12.59 -5.93
CA GLU A 118 23.31 13.94 -6.48
C GLU A 118 24.67 14.24 -7.15
N GLY A 119 24.61 14.85 -8.34
CA GLY A 119 25.78 15.15 -9.17
C GLY A 119 26.35 13.95 -9.93
N ASN A 120 25.63 12.82 -10.00
CA ASN A 120 26.02 11.69 -10.82
C ASN A 120 25.99 12.06 -12.32
N THR A 121 27.08 11.80 -13.03
CA THR A 121 27.20 12.09 -14.48
C THR A 121 27.12 10.84 -15.36
N GLU A 122 27.15 9.66 -14.76
CA GLU A 122 27.24 8.37 -15.47
C GLU A 122 25.89 7.72 -15.72
N VAL A 123 24.91 7.92 -14.81
CA VAL A 123 23.57 7.36 -14.92
C VAL A 123 22.57 8.49 -15.06
N ARG A 124 22.06 8.70 -16.28
CA ARG A 124 21.09 9.75 -16.63
C ARG A 124 19.72 9.19 -17.02
N ARG A 125 19.64 7.88 -17.26
CA ARG A 125 18.44 7.15 -17.66
C ARG A 125 18.64 5.66 -17.45
N VAL A 126 17.57 4.87 -17.63
CA VAL A 126 17.61 3.41 -17.39
C VAL A 126 18.65 2.67 -18.26
N GLU A 127 18.90 3.15 -19.49
CA GLU A 127 19.89 2.52 -20.39
C GLU A 127 21.33 2.61 -19.89
N ASP A 128 21.61 3.58 -19.01
CA ASP A 128 22.93 3.80 -18.43
C ASP A 128 23.23 2.88 -17.23
N LEU A 129 22.29 2.00 -16.87
CA LEU A 129 22.47 1.01 -15.79
C LEU A 129 23.37 -0.17 -16.18
N LYS A 130 23.79 -0.27 -17.44
CA LYS A 130 24.75 -1.29 -17.89
C LYS A 130 26.05 -1.19 -17.10
N GLY A 131 26.51 -2.33 -16.57
CA GLY A 131 27.71 -2.41 -15.74
C GLY A 131 27.57 -1.82 -14.33
N LYS A 132 26.37 -1.38 -13.93
CA LYS A 132 26.10 -0.73 -12.64
C LYS A 132 25.53 -1.70 -11.62
N THR A 133 25.71 -1.36 -10.35
CA THR A 133 25.07 -2.01 -9.21
C THR A 133 23.80 -1.22 -8.83
N VAL A 134 22.64 -1.87 -8.94
CA VAL A 134 21.33 -1.23 -8.74
C VAL A 134 20.60 -1.88 -7.57
N ALA A 135 20.16 -1.07 -6.61
CA ALA A 135 19.40 -1.51 -5.45
C ALA A 135 17.89 -1.49 -5.74
N VAL A 136 17.17 -2.50 -5.24
CA VAL A 136 15.71 -2.59 -5.24
C VAL A 136 15.22 -3.21 -3.94
N ASN A 137 13.97 -2.98 -3.56
CA ASN A 137 13.38 -3.71 -2.44
C ASN A 137 13.17 -5.20 -2.81
N LEU A 138 13.49 -6.08 -1.88
CA LEU A 138 13.33 -7.53 -2.04
C LEU A 138 11.85 -7.89 -2.27
N GLY A 139 11.58 -8.61 -3.37
CA GLY A 139 10.23 -9.02 -3.77
C GLY A 139 9.40 -7.91 -4.44
N SER A 140 10.01 -6.76 -4.75
CA SER A 140 9.34 -5.68 -5.48
C SER A 140 9.23 -6.02 -6.98
N ASN A 141 8.28 -5.37 -7.66
CA ASN A 141 8.17 -5.41 -9.12
C ASN A 141 9.38 -4.77 -9.82
N PHE A 142 10.13 -3.90 -9.15
CA PHE A 142 11.31 -3.23 -9.73
C PHE A 142 12.43 -4.21 -10.04
N GLU A 143 12.58 -5.26 -9.22
CA GLU A 143 13.53 -6.34 -9.53
C GLU A 143 13.16 -7.05 -10.84
N ALA A 144 11.88 -7.37 -11.04
CA ALA A 144 11.38 -7.98 -12.27
C ALA A 144 11.59 -7.05 -13.47
N LEU A 145 11.23 -5.76 -13.35
CA LEU A 145 11.43 -4.76 -14.42
C LEU A 145 12.89 -4.65 -14.85
N LEU A 146 13.84 -4.68 -13.90
CA LEU A 146 15.26 -4.67 -14.25
C LEU A 146 15.71 -5.95 -14.95
N LYS A 147 15.18 -7.11 -14.56
CA LYS A 147 15.47 -8.42 -15.20
C LYS A 147 14.89 -8.55 -16.61
N GLU A 148 13.87 -7.78 -16.94
CA GLU A 148 13.23 -7.75 -18.27
C GLU A 148 13.97 -6.82 -19.26
N LEU A 149 14.92 -6.02 -18.80
CA LEU A 149 15.70 -5.14 -19.69
C LEU A 149 16.57 -5.96 -20.64
N PRO A 150 16.75 -5.52 -21.91
CA PRO A 150 17.54 -6.25 -22.92
C PRO A 150 19.01 -6.47 -22.53
N TYR A 151 19.48 -5.82 -21.49
CA TYR A 151 20.85 -5.85 -20.96
C TYR A 151 20.88 -6.18 -19.46
N ALA A 152 19.88 -6.88 -18.97
CA ALA A 152 19.76 -7.25 -17.55
C ALA A 152 20.98 -8.06 -17.03
N ASP A 153 21.59 -8.87 -17.87
CA ASP A 153 22.81 -9.64 -17.60
C ASP A 153 24.04 -8.74 -17.28
N GLN A 154 23.99 -7.48 -17.67
CA GLN A 154 25.03 -6.48 -17.40
C GLN A 154 24.75 -5.65 -16.16
N ILE A 155 23.62 -5.85 -15.46
CA ILE A 155 23.24 -5.12 -14.24
C ILE A 155 23.46 -6.02 -13.02
N THR A 156 24.19 -5.52 -12.03
CA THR A 156 24.27 -6.18 -10.71
C THR A 156 23.11 -5.72 -9.85
N ILE A 157 22.05 -6.53 -9.75
CA ILE A 157 20.89 -6.21 -8.91
C ILE A 157 21.16 -6.62 -7.47
N LYS A 158 21.04 -5.69 -6.51
CA LYS A 158 21.09 -5.94 -5.07
C LYS A 158 19.72 -5.72 -4.45
N THR A 159 19.22 -6.70 -3.74
CA THR A 159 17.93 -6.62 -3.03
C THR A 159 18.11 -6.20 -1.58
N TYR A 160 17.22 -5.35 -1.10
CA TYR A 160 17.23 -4.75 0.24
C TYR A 160 15.87 -4.91 0.91
N GLU A 161 15.86 -5.14 2.21
CA GLU A 161 14.63 -4.99 3.01
C GLU A 161 14.31 -3.52 3.30
N SER A 162 15.35 -2.68 3.45
CA SER A 162 15.23 -1.25 3.73
C SER A 162 16.54 -0.49 3.45
N ASN A 163 16.51 0.85 3.52
CA ASN A 163 17.67 1.74 3.45
C ASN A 163 18.44 1.76 2.12
N LEU A 164 17.84 1.34 1.01
CA LEU A 164 18.48 1.39 -0.31
C LEU A 164 18.85 2.83 -0.71
N GLU A 165 18.04 3.82 -0.33
CA GLU A 165 18.30 5.23 -0.57
C GLU A 165 19.58 5.73 0.13
N ARG A 166 19.84 5.21 1.34
CA ARG A 166 21.04 5.58 2.12
C ARG A 166 22.31 5.00 1.49
N ASP A 167 22.27 3.76 1.03
CA ASP A 167 23.41 3.13 0.39
C ASP A 167 23.75 3.79 -0.96
N THR A 168 22.74 4.24 -1.69
CA THR A 168 22.94 5.04 -2.91
C THR A 168 23.55 6.41 -2.60
N ALA A 169 23.03 7.13 -1.61
CA ALA A 169 23.58 8.41 -1.18
C ALA A 169 25.05 8.31 -0.74
N LEU A 170 25.43 7.19 -0.12
CA LEU A 170 26.82 6.88 0.28
C LEU A 170 27.70 6.35 -0.87
N GLY A 171 27.14 6.09 -2.06
CA GLY A 171 27.86 5.56 -3.20
C GLY A 171 28.27 4.08 -3.05
N ARG A 172 27.56 3.30 -2.22
CA ARG A 172 27.77 1.85 -2.07
C ARG A 172 27.11 1.05 -3.18
N VAL A 173 26.11 1.64 -3.82
CA VAL A 173 25.47 1.22 -5.07
C VAL A 173 25.37 2.44 -5.99
N ASP A 174 25.33 2.22 -7.30
CA ASP A 174 25.31 3.29 -8.31
C ASP A 174 23.94 3.97 -8.40
N ALA A 175 22.87 3.20 -8.20
CA ALA A 175 21.49 3.67 -8.30
C ALA A 175 20.55 2.78 -7.48
N PHE A 176 19.33 3.28 -7.28
CA PHE A 176 18.20 2.43 -6.89
C PHE A 176 16.99 2.71 -7.78
N VAL A 177 16.02 1.79 -7.76
CA VAL A 177 14.75 1.93 -8.50
C VAL A 177 13.58 1.81 -7.54
N MET A 178 12.64 2.75 -7.65
CA MET A 178 11.36 2.76 -6.91
C MET A 178 10.30 3.58 -7.66
N ASP A 179 9.14 3.77 -7.03
CA ASP A 179 8.10 4.68 -7.53
C ASP A 179 8.62 6.11 -7.59
N ARG A 180 8.31 6.83 -8.67
CA ARG A 180 8.73 8.21 -8.86
C ARG A 180 8.23 9.14 -7.76
N VAL A 181 6.98 8.94 -7.33
CA VAL A 181 6.37 9.77 -6.28
C VAL A 181 7.12 9.59 -4.96
N SER A 182 7.39 8.34 -4.54
CA SER A 182 8.18 8.06 -3.34
C SER A 182 9.60 8.62 -3.46
N ALA A 183 10.29 8.39 -4.58
CA ALA A 183 11.61 8.93 -4.84
C ALA A 183 11.65 10.47 -4.72
N SER A 184 10.68 11.15 -5.32
CA SER A 184 10.59 12.61 -5.26
C SER A 184 10.37 13.13 -3.85
N GLN A 185 9.53 12.47 -3.06
CA GLN A 185 9.29 12.85 -1.67
C GLN A 185 10.50 12.55 -0.76
N ILE A 186 11.21 11.45 -1.00
CA ILE A 186 12.47 11.16 -0.28
C ILE A 186 13.50 12.25 -0.54
N ILE A 187 13.69 12.65 -1.80
CA ILE A 187 14.64 13.70 -2.17
C ILE A 187 14.26 15.06 -1.54
N LYS A 188 12.97 15.36 -1.51
CA LYS A 188 12.45 16.63 -0.96
C LYS A 188 12.54 16.70 0.57
N GLU A 189 12.19 15.62 1.27
CA GLU A 189 11.97 15.64 2.72
C GLU A 189 13.13 15.06 3.54
N LYS A 190 14.00 14.24 2.93
CA LYS A 190 15.17 13.66 3.62
C LYS A 190 16.46 14.38 3.22
N PRO A 191 17.37 14.64 4.17
CA PRO A 191 18.67 15.29 3.88
C PRO A 191 19.67 14.31 3.27
N LEU A 192 19.29 13.68 2.17
CA LEU A 192 20.13 12.75 1.42
C LEU A 192 20.50 13.36 0.07
N PRO A 193 21.78 13.34 -0.34
CA PRO A 193 22.23 13.85 -1.63
C PRO A 193 21.83 12.88 -2.76
N LEU A 194 20.57 12.96 -3.17
CA LEU A 194 19.97 12.09 -4.18
C LEU A 194 19.32 12.95 -5.28
N GLU A 195 19.28 12.42 -6.51
CA GLU A 195 18.60 13.02 -7.64
C GLU A 195 17.89 11.97 -8.50
N LEU A 196 16.83 12.39 -9.20
CA LEU A 196 16.16 11.54 -10.18
C LEU A 196 17.02 11.46 -11.46
N ALA A 197 17.27 10.27 -11.96
CA ALA A 197 18.01 10.03 -13.19
C ALA A 197 17.02 9.83 -14.36
N GLY A 198 16.76 10.94 -15.08
CA GLY A 198 15.89 10.96 -16.26
C GLY A 198 14.40 10.74 -15.99
N PRO A 199 13.65 10.39 -17.04
CA PRO A 199 12.22 10.09 -16.92
C PRO A 199 11.96 8.71 -16.30
N THR A 200 10.70 8.46 -15.92
CA THR A 200 10.23 7.09 -15.62
C THR A 200 10.38 6.20 -16.85
N PHE A 201 10.75 4.95 -16.64
CA PHE A 201 10.99 3.99 -17.72
C PHE A 201 9.92 2.90 -17.86
N SER A 202 8.98 2.83 -16.90
CA SER A 202 7.82 1.94 -16.95
C SER A 202 6.65 2.60 -16.22
N GLN A 203 5.44 2.45 -16.74
CA GLN A 203 4.24 2.84 -16.03
C GLN A 203 3.92 1.84 -14.93
N ILE A 204 3.43 2.33 -13.80
CA ILE A 204 3.02 1.55 -12.64
C ILE A 204 1.57 1.86 -12.32
N THR A 205 0.78 0.81 -12.12
CA THR A 205 -0.60 0.91 -11.67
C THR A 205 -0.75 0.07 -10.40
N ASN A 206 -1.15 0.70 -9.31
CA ASN A 206 -1.24 0.07 -8.00
C ASN A 206 -2.68 -0.19 -7.59
N ALA A 207 -2.89 -1.37 -6.97
CA ALA A 207 -4.18 -1.81 -6.46
C ALA A 207 -3.99 -2.73 -5.24
N TYR A 208 -5.04 -2.96 -4.50
CA TYR A 208 -5.03 -3.84 -3.33
C TYR A 208 -5.21 -5.30 -3.73
N PRO A 209 -4.25 -6.19 -3.42
CA PRO A 209 -4.38 -7.62 -3.69
C PRO A 209 -5.21 -8.31 -2.61
N PHE A 210 -6.00 -9.28 -3.01
CA PHE A 210 -6.77 -10.17 -2.14
C PHE A 210 -6.51 -11.62 -2.52
N HIS A 211 -6.64 -12.52 -1.55
CA HIS A 211 -6.53 -13.96 -1.82
C HIS A 211 -7.61 -14.40 -2.83
N ASP A 212 -7.24 -15.20 -3.83
CA ASP A 212 -8.16 -15.64 -4.89
C ASP A 212 -9.10 -16.76 -4.40
N THR A 213 -9.99 -16.40 -3.47
CA THR A 213 -11.06 -17.24 -2.91
C THR A 213 -12.39 -16.54 -3.07
N LYS A 214 -13.50 -17.25 -2.84
CA LYS A 214 -14.84 -16.63 -2.84
C LYS A 214 -14.93 -15.48 -1.84
N ALA A 215 -14.37 -15.65 -0.63
CA ALA A 215 -14.37 -14.62 0.41
C ALA A 215 -13.49 -13.42 0.02
N GLY A 216 -12.28 -13.66 -0.49
CA GLY A 216 -11.38 -12.60 -0.94
C GLY A 216 -11.93 -11.81 -2.12
N ARG A 217 -12.61 -12.47 -3.07
CA ARG A 217 -13.30 -11.78 -4.18
C ARG A 217 -14.44 -10.91 -3.68
N ALA A 218 -15.26 -11.41 -2.74
CA ALA A 218 -16.33 -10.61 -2.15
C ALA A 218 -15.80 -9.38 -1.42
N LEU A 219 -14.74 -9.55 -0.63
CA LEU A 219 -14.09 -8.44 0.08
C LEU A 219 -13.46 -7.42 -0.88
N ARG A 220 -12.83 -7.89 -1.98
CA ARG A 220 -12.33 -7.03 -3.07
C ARG A 220 -13.46 -6.17 -3.65
N ASP A 221 -14.65 -6.76 -3.87
CA ASP A 221 -15.81 -6.06 -4.44
C ASP A 221 -16.35 -5.00 -3.47
N GLU A 222 -16.35 -5.28 -2.15
CA GLU A 222 -16.68 -4.30 -1.11
C GLU A 222 -15.69 -3.14 -1.10
N VAL A 223 -14.38 -3.41 -1.17
CA VAL A 223 -13.33 -2.38 -1.22
C VAL A 223 -13.45 -1.56 -2.51
N ASN A 224 -13.73 -2.18 -3.66
CA ASN A 224 -13.94 -1.45 -4.91
C ASN A 224 -15.10 -0.45 -4.82
N LYS A 225 -16.21 -0.86 -4.22
CA LYS A 225 -17.36 0.03 -4.01
C LYS A 225 -17.00 1.21 -3.12
N ALA A 226 -16.23 0.98 -2.06
CA ALA A 226 -15.72 2.05 -1.20
C ALA A 226 -14.78 2.99 -1.97
N LEU A 227 -13.82 2.45 -2.74
CA LEU A 227 -12.91 3.25 -3.56
C LEU A 227 -13.64 4.08 -4.61
N GLU A 228 -14.70 3.54 -5.24
CA GLU A 228 -15.55 4.29 -6.18
C GLU A 228 -16.20 5.50 -5.50
N THR A 229 -16.86 5.28 -4.34
CA THR A 229 -17.45 6.37 -3.55
C THR A 229 -16.40 7.43 -3.16
N LEU A 230 -15.22 6.99 -2.66
CA LEU A 230 -14.15 7.91 -2.24
C LEU A 230 -13.55 8.69 -3.42
N ARG A 231 -13.56 8.12 -4.62
CA ARG A 231 -13.15 8.80 -5.85
C ARG A 231 -14.18 9.84 -6.28
N GLU A 232 -15.47 9.46 -6.32
CA GLU A 232 -16.56 10.34 -6.73
C GLU A 232 -16.74 11.55 -5.82
N ASN A 233 -16.59 11.35 -4.50
CA ASN A 233 -16.72 12.44 -3.51
C ASN A 233 -15.43 13.26 -3.31
N GLY A 234 -14.35 12.94 -4.04
CA GLY A 234 -13.08 13.65 -4.02
C GLY A 234 -12.15 13.34 -2.83
N THR A 235 -12.51 12.37 -1.97
CA THR A 235 -11.69 12.02 -0.79
C THR A 235 -10.32 11.46 -1.20
N LEU A 236 -10.25 10.59 -2.21
CA LEU A 236 -8.97 10.06 -2.70
C LEU A 236 -8.05 11.16 -3.22
N ALA A 237 -8.58 12.10 -4.03
CA ALA A 237 -7.83 13.23 -4.52
C ALA A 237 -7.31 14.11 -3.39
N SER A 238 -8.15 14.40 -2.38
CA SER A 238 -7.77 15.20 -1.21
C SER A 238 -6.65 14.55 -0.38
N ILE A 239 -6.71 13.22 -0.18
CA ILE A 239 -5.65 12.48 0.50
C ILE A 239 -4.36 12.52 -0.33
N SER A 240 -4.46 12.36 -1.65
CA SER A 240 -3.31 12.46 -2.55
C SER A 240 -2.65 13.83 -2.51
N GLU A 241 -3.43 14.90 -2.62
CA GLU A 241 -2.93 16.27 -2.53
C GLU A 241 -2.26 16.58 -1.18
N LYS A 242 -2.82 16.06 -0.09
CA LYS A 242 -2.23 16.19 1.26
C LYS A 242 -0.81 15.64 1.33
N TRP A 243 -0.56 14.49 0.71
CA TRP A 243 0.72 13.77 0.82
C TRP A 243 1.73 14.15 -0.25
N PHE A 244 1.24 14.50 -1.45
CA PHE A 244 2.10 14.65 -2.63
C PHE A 244 2.02 16.04 -3.28
N GLY A 245 1.01 16.84 -2.92
CA GLY A 245 0.75 18.13 -3.57
C GLY A 245 0.20 17.97 -5.01
N THR A 246 -0.23 16.77 -5.37
CA THR A 246 -0.83 16.41 -6.67
C THR A 246 -1.74 15.20 -6.54
N ASP A 247 -2.68 15.05 -7.47
CA ASP A 247 -3.59 13.90 -7.51
C ASP A 247 -2.97 12.75 -8.34
N ILE A 248 -2.43 11.74 -7.66
CA ILE A 248 -1.91 10.50 -8.27
C ILE A 248 -2.97 9.39 -8.39
N THR A 249 -4.22 9.67 -8.03
CA THR A 249 -5.31 8.67 -8.04
C THR A 249 -6.01 8.57 -9.40
N LYS A 250 -5.56 9.35 -10.37
CA LYS A 250 -6.00 9.37 -11.77
C LYS A 250 -4.84 9.10 -12.71
N PRO A 251 -5.11 8.47 -13.88
CA PRO A 251 -4.11 8.27 -14.93
C PRO A 251 -3.47 9.58 -15.43
#